data_ad17c1fd6e8af1241fe67c890d416377
#
_entry.id   ad17c1fd6e8af1241fe67c890d416377
#
_cell.length_a   1.000
_cell.length_b   1.000
_cell.length_c   1.000
_cell.angle_alpha   90.00
_cell.angle_beta   90.00
_cell.angle_gamma   90.00
#
_symmetry.space_group_name_H-M   'P 1'
#
loop_
_entity.id
_entity.type
_entity.pdbx_description
1 polymer ?
#
loop_
_entity_poly.entity_id
_entity_poly.type
_entity_poly.pdbx_seq_one_letter_code
_entity_poly.pdbx_strand_id
1 'polypeptide(L)'
;MIKKKNKNIKWWIGVTSCTLLFMFIGVFSYMKMSFLMNGVQINAKIEKNNNSSLVIVSGKAENATYINLNGREIFIDKDGSFKEAISLIPGFSVVTIYANDKFGNSKTKKFQMMYNGESPAVAMKN
;
A
#
# COMPACT_ATOMS: atom_id res chain seq x y z
N MET A 1 -22.69 -50.78 -27.76
CA MET A 1 -21.67 -50.53 -26.76
C MET A 1 -20.68 -49.43 -27.16
N ILE A 2 -20.16 -49.51 -28.37
CA ILE A 2 -19.19 -48.52 -28.87
C ILE A 2 -19.80 -47.11 -28.91
N LYS A 3 -21.07 -47.00 -29.30
CA LYS A 3 -21.76 -45.71 -29.35
C LYS A 3 -21.91 -45.06 -27.96
N LYS A 4 -22.13 -45.87 -26.93
CA LYS A 4 -22.22 -45.34 -25.56
C LYS A 4 -20.88 -44.79 -25.08
N LYS A 5 -19.81 -45.49 -25.44
CA LYS A 5 -18.45 -45.07 -25.06
C LYS A 5 -18.08 -43.76 -25.73
N ASN A 6 -18.44 -43.60 -27.01
CA ASN A 6 -18.17 -42.34 -27.71
C ASN A 6 -19.00 -41.18 -27.14
N LYS A 7 -20.24 -41.47 -26.77
CA LYS A 7 -21.08 -40.44 -26.16
C LYS A 7 -20.53 -39.98 -24.81
N ASN A 8 -20.01 -40.92 -24.07
CA ASN A 8 -19.41 -40.60 -22.77
C ASN A 8 -18.14 -39.78 -22.93
N ILE A 9 -17.34 -40.04 -23.97
CA ILE A 9 -16.13 -39.28 -24.25
C ILE A 9 -16.48 -37.83 -24.55
N LYS A 10 -17.48 -37.58 -25.36
CA LYS A 10 -17.91 -36.21 -25.67
C LYS A 10 -18.40 -35.48 -24.42
N TRP A 11 -19.16 -36.20 -23.61
CA TRP A 11 -19.64 -35.65 -22.34
C TRP A 11 -18.47 -35.31 -21.41
N TRP A 12 -17.49 -36.21 -21.32
CA TRP A 12 -16.29 -36.01 -20.52
C TRP A 12 -15.48 -34.81 -21.00
N ILE A 13 -15.32 -34.68 -22.30
CA ILE A 13 -14.61 -33.53 -22.89
C ILE A 13 -15.32 -32.24 -22.53
N GLY A 14 -16.63 -32.21 -22.62
CA GLY A 14 -17.42 -31.05 -22.25
C GLY A 14 -17.27 -30.67 -20.79
N VAL A 15 -17.34 -31.66 -19.90
CA VAL A 15 -17.19 -31.43 -18.45
C VAL A 15 -15.78 -30.94 -18.12
N THR A 16 -14.77 -31.57 -18.72
CA THR A 16 -13.39 -31.16 -18.48
C THR A 16 -13.15 -29.73 -18.96
N SER A 17 -13.64 -29.41 -20.15
CA SER A 17 -13.51 -28.06 -20.70
C SER A 17 -14.20 -27.03 -19.81
N CYS A 18 -15.39 -27.34 -19.35
CA CYS A 18 -16.14 -26.45 -18.47
C CYS A 18 -15.41 -26.23 -17.13
N THR A 19 -14.85 -27.30 -16.55
CA THR A 19 -14.10 -27.25 -15.32
C THR A 19 -12.85 -26.36 -15.47
N LEU A 20 -12.12 -26.54 -16.57
CA LEU A 20 -10.96 -25.72 -16.86
C LEU A 20 -11.32 -24.25 -16.99
N LEU A 21 -12.43 -23.97 -17.66
CA LEU A 21 -12.90 -22.60 -17.83
C LEU A 21 -13.25 -21.97 -16.48
N PHE A 22 -13.98 -22.69 -15.64
CA PHE A 22 -14.32 -22.21 -14.31
C PHE A 22 -13.09 -21.99 -13.44
N MET A 23 -12.12 -22.90 -13.53
CA MET A 23 -10.88 -22.77 -12.79
C MET A 23 -10.11 -21.52 -13.23
N PHE A 24 -10.04 -21.31 -14.54
CA PHE A 24 -9.37 -20.12 -15.08
C PHE A 24 -10.05 -18.83 -14.62
N ILE A 25 -11.37 -18.79 -14.70
CA ILE A 25 -12.14 -17.63 -14.25
C ILE A 25 -11.95 -17.40 -12.75
N GLY A 26 -11.96 -18.47 -11.96
CA GLY A 26 -11.78 -18.38 -10.51
C GLY A 26 -10.42 -17.82 -10.13
N VAL A 27 -9.36 -18.33 -10.76
CA VAL A 27 -8.00 -17.84 -10.49
C VAL A 27 -7.87 -16.38 -10.91
N PHE A 28 -8.38 -16.04 -12.07
CA PHE A 28 -8.32 -14.66 -12.56
C PHE A 28 -9.09 -13.71 -11.65
N SER A 29 -10.29 -14.13 -11.22
CA SER A 29 -11.09 -13.33 -10.29
C SER A 29 -10.40 -13.15 -8.96
N TYR A 30 -9.77 -14.21 -8.45
CA TYR A 30 -9.03 -14.13 -7.18
C TYR A 30 -7.88 -13.14 -7.28
N MET A 31 -7.11 -13.19 -8.37
CA MET A 31 -6.01 -12.26 -8.55
C MET A 31 -6.50 -10.82 -8.63
N LYS A 32 -7.58 -10.58 -9.34
CA LYS A 32 -8.17 -9.24 -9.44
C LYS A 32 -8.73 -8.77 -8.10
N MET A 33 -9.39 -9.65 -7.39
CA MET A 33 -9.97 -9.33 -6.09
C MET A 33 -8.87 -9.04 -5.06
N SER A 34 -7.80 -9.83 -5.08
CA SER A 34 -6.66 -9.59 -4.20
C SER A 34 -6.06 -8.21 -4.44
N PHE A 35 -5.92 -7.82 -5.69
CA PHE A 35 -5.43 -6.50 -6.05
C PHE A 35 -6.36 -5.40 -5.53
N LEU A 36 -7.66 -5.58 -5.66
CA LEU A 36 -8.65 -4.62 -5.18
C LEU A 36 -8.71 -4.58 -3.65
N MET A 37 -8.59 -5.72 -3.00
CA MET A 37 -8.60 -5.81 -1.54
C MET A 37 -7.36 -5.20 -0.92
N ASN A 38 -6.21 -5.39 -1.56
CA ASN A 38 -4.97 -4.78 -1.09
C ASN A 38 -4.94 -3.27 -1.35
N GLY A 39 -5.65 -2.83 -2.37
CA GLY A 39 -5.86 -1.41 -2.65
C GLY A 39 -4.59 -0.60 -2.66
N VAL A 40 -4.62 0.51 -1.93
CA VAL A 40 -3.48 1.39 -1.76
C VAL A 40 -2.49 0.76 -0.79
N GLN A 41 -1.24 0.67 -1.18
CA GLN A 41 -0.16 0.23 -0.30
C GLN A 41 0.82 1.38 -0.09
N ILE A 42 1.15 1.63 1.17
CA ILE A 42 2.07 2.69 1.55
C ILE A 42 3.32 2.06 2.15
N ASN A 43 4.43 2.21 1.46
CA ASN A 43 5.75 1.86 1.98
C ASN A 43 6.46 3.17 2.27
N ALA A 44 6.53 3.53 3.54
CA ALA A 44 7.08 4.81 3.94
C ALA A 44 8.27 4.61 4.86
N LYS A 45 9.20 5.54 4.77
CA LYS A 45 10.43 5.55 5.55
C LYS A 45 10.61 6.95 6.11
N ILE A 46 11.02 7.03 7.36
CA ILE A 46 11.26 8.31 8.02
C ILE A 46 12.75 8.43 8.29
N GLU A 47 13.34 9.48 7.73
CA GLU A 47 14.73 9.81 7.98
C GLU A 47 14.79 11.02 8.90
N LYS A 48 15.39 10.81 10.04
CA LYS A 48 15.55 11.87 11.04
C LYS A 48 16.97 12.39 11.03
N ASN A 49 17.09 13.70 10.93
CA ASN A 49 18.38 14.35 11.07
C ASN A 49 18.58 14.71 12.54
N ASN A 50 19.66 14.21 13.12
CA ASN A 50 19.93 14.41 14.55
C ASN A 50 20.16 15.87 14.94
N ASN A 51 20.52 16.70 13.97
CA ASN A 51 20.85 18.10 14.24
C ASN A 51 19.70 19.05 13.91
N SER A 52 18.52 18.51 13.58
CA SER A 52 17.43 19.34 13.11
C SER A 52 16.10 18.77 13.59
N SER A 53 15.12 19.64 13.76
CA SER A 53 13.75 19.22 14.01
C SER A 53 13.07 18.71 12.73
N LEU A 54 13.72 18.84 11.59
CA LEU A 54 13.16 18.38 10.32
C LEU A 54 13.31 16.89 10.16
N VAL A 55 12.26 16.29 9.71
CA VAL A 55 12.20 14.88 9.41
C VAL A 55 11.74 14.73 7.96
N ILE A 56 12.43 13.87 7.23
CA ILE A 56 12.06 13.62 5.85
C ILE A 56 11.27 12.31 5.81
N VAL A 57 10.02 12.42 5.36
CA VAL A 57 9.15 11.28 5.12
C VAL A 57 9.21 10.98 3.64
N SER A 58 9.68 9.81 3.30
CA SER A 58 9.75 9.38 1.91
C SER A 58 9.19 7.98 1.78
N GLY A 59 8.74 7.66 0.59
CA GLY A 59 8.23 6.35 0.34
C GLY A 59 7.54 6.25 -0.99
N LYS A 60 6.77 5.17 -1.12
CA LYS A 60 6.02 4.88 -2.31
C LYS A 60 4.62 4.45 -1.94
N ALA A 61 3.64 5.09 -2.54
CA ALA A 61 2.24 4.75 -2.38
C ALA A 61 1.73 4.15 -3.68
N GLU A 62 1.58 2.85 -3.70
CA GLU A 62 1.12 2.14 -4.89
C GLU A 62 -0.38 2.31 -5.03
N ASN A 63 -0.81 2.58 -6.26
CA ASN A 63 -2.22 2.73 -6.64
C ASN A 63 -2.92 3.93 -6.00
N ALA A 64 -2.17 4.83 -5.38
CA ALA A 64 -2.74 6.02 -4.77
C ALA A 64 -2.87 7.15 -5.79
N THR A 65 -4.02 7.81 -5.79
CA THR A 65 -4.23 9.03 -6.57
C THR A 65 -4.11 10.27 -5.71
N TYR A 66 -4.21 10.11 -4.40
CA TYR A 66 -4.18 11.20 -3.44
C TYR A 66 -3.40 10.75 -2.21
N ILE A 67 -2.48 11.59 -1.75
CA ILE A 67 -1.76 11.38 -0.50
C ILE A 67 -1.86 12.63 0.34
N ASN A 68 -2.07 12.42 1.62
CA ASN A 68 -2.17 13.45 2.63
C ASN A 68 -1.19 13.12 3.75
N LEU A 69 -0.40 14.09 4.14
CA LEU A 69 0.55 13.96 5.23
C LEU A 69 0.15 14.94 6.33
N ASN A 70 -0.29 14.44 7.47
CA ASN A 70 -0.75 15.25 8.59
C ASN A 70 -1.81 16.27 8.21
N GLY A 71 -2.74 15.88 7.33
CA GLY A 71 -3.80 16.77 6.90
C GLY A 71 -3.48 17.65 5.71
N ARG A 72 -2.26 17.59 5.20
CA ARG A 72 -1.82 18.39 4.06
C ARG A 72 -1.58 17.50 2.86
N GLU A 73 -2.19 17.85 1.74
CA GLU A 73 -1.97 17.13 0.50
C GLU A 73 -0.52 17.30 0.04
N ILE A 74 0.09 16.17 -0.37
CA ILE A 74 1.46 16.19 -0.88
C ILE A 74 1.48 15.62 -2.29
N PHE A 75 2.55 15.92 -3.00
CA PHE A 75 2.73 15.52 -4.39
C PHE A 75 3.23 14.09 -4.48
N ILE A 76 2.65 13.36 -5.44
CA ILE A 76 3.06 11.99 -5.77
C ILE A 76 3.63 11.98 -7.17
N ASP A 77 4.80 11.38 -7.36
CA ASP A 77 5.37 11.18 -8.68
C ASP A 77 4.60 10.11 -9.46
N LYS A 78 4.89 10.02 -10.74
CA LYS A 78 4.22 9.07 -11.63
C LYS A 78 4.41 7.62 -11.20
N ASP A 79 5.54 7.31 -10.58
CA ASP A 79 5.85 5.98 -10.07
C ASP A 79 5.27 5.72 -8.67
N GLY A 80 4.56 6.68 -8.12
CA GLY A 80 3.99 6.58 -6.78
C GLY A 80 4.90 7.06 -5.66
N SER A 81 6.08 7.54 -5.97
CA SER A 81 7.03 8.01 -4.98
C SER A 81 6.64 9.37 -4.42
N PHE A 82 6.89 9.56 -3.13
CA PHE A 82 6.68 10.84 -2.49
C PHE A 82 7.82 11.12 -1.51
N LYS A 83 8.09 12.39 -1.29
CA LYS A 83 9.09 12.84 -0.34
C LYS A 83 8.67 14.19 0.19
N GLU A 84 8.62 14.33 1.51
CA GLU A 84 8.18 15.55 2.14
C GLU A 84 8.97 15.77 3.44
N ALA A 85 9.33 17.02 3.70
CA ALA A 85 9.99 17.40 4.93
C ALA A 85 8.95 17.98 5.88
N ILE A 86 8.96 17.51 7.11
CA ILE A 86 8.08 18.02 8.17
C ILE A 86 8.90 18.43 9.37
N SER A 87 8.39 19.42 10.09
CA SER A 87 9.01 19.88 11.32
C SER A 87 8.33 19.21 12.51
N LEU A 88 9.12 18.62 13.38
CA LEU A 88 8.61 17.98 14.58
C LEU A 88 8.50 18.99 15.71
N ILE A 89 7.46 18.82 16.51
CA ILE A 89 7.28 19.56 17.75
C ILE A 89 7.93 18.74 18.87
N PRO A 90 8.64 19.39 19.81
CA PRO A 90 9.23 18.66 20.95
C PRO A 90 8.17 17.86 21.70
N GLY A 91 8.54 16.66 22.09
CA GLY A 91 7.67 15.71 22.76
C GLY A 91 7.22 14.60 21.85
N PHE A 92 6.06 14.08 22.13
CA PHE A 92 5.49 12.97 21.35
C PHE A 92 4.81 13.51 20.10
N SER A 93 5.20 12.97 18.96
CA SER A 93 4.63 13.35 17.66
C SER A 93 4.13 12.15 16.91
N VAL A 94 3.03 12.33 16.20
CA VAL A 94 2.47 11.30 15.34
C VAL A 94 2.45 11.83 13.91
N VAL A 95 3.07 11.08 13.01
CA VAL A 95 3.05 11.38 11.59
C VAL A 95 2.03 10.44 10.94
N THR A 96 0.99 11.03 10.36
CA THR A 96 -0.09 10.27 9.74
C THR A 96 -0.04 10.44 8.23
N ILE A 97 0.07 9.32 7.53
CA ILE A 97 0.03 9.28 6.07
C ILE A 97 -1.29 8.63 5.66
N TYR A 98 -2.08 9.38 4.92
CA TYR A 98 -3.35 8.90 4.39
C TYR A 98 -3.27 8.91 2.87
N ALA A 99 -3.67 7.81 2.26
CA ALA A 99 -3.69 7.70 0.82
C ALA A 99 -4.98 7.04 0.37
N ASN A 100 -5.51 7.49 -0.75
CA ASN A 100 -6.66 6.83 -1.34
C ASN A 100 -6.47 6.66 -2.84
N ASP A 101 -7.24 5.75 -3.41
CA ASP A 101 -7.25 5.52 -4.83
C ASP A 101 -8.54 6.06 -5.47
N LYS A 102 -8.63 5.94 -6.78
CA LYS A 102 -9.79 6.41 -7.52
C LYS A 102 -11.04 5.55 -7.32
N PHE A 103 -10.88 4.39 -6.70
CA PHE A 103 -11.99 3.46 -6.45
C PHE A 103 -12.58 3.58 -5.04
N GLY A 104 -12.08 4.52 -4.25
CA GLY A 104 -12.54 4.72 -2.89
C GLY A 104 -11.82 3.91 -1.83
N ASN A 105 -10.83 3.13 -2.21
CA ASN A 105 -9.99 2.43 -1.23
C ASN A 105 -9.02 3.41 -0.60
N SER A 106 -8.83 3.27 0.71
CA SER A 106 -7.92 4.15 1.43
C SER A 106 -7.06 3.35 2.39
N LYS A 107 -5.92 3.92 2.72
CA LYS A 107 -5.02 3.35 3.70
C LYS A 107 -4.41 4.47 4.52
N THR A 108 -4.28 4.22 5.81
CA THR A 108 -3.67 5.16 6.74
C THR A 108 -2.50 4.46 7.41
N LYS A 109 -1.37 5.14 7.47
CA LYS A 109 -0.19 4.66 8.17
C LYS A 109 0.24 5.73 9.16
N LYS A 110 0.47 5.30 10.40
CA LYS A 110 0.85 6.22 11.47
C LYS A 110 2.21 5.84 12.00
N PHE A 111 3.06 6.84 12.16
CA PHE A 111 4.36 6.69 12.79
C PHE A 111 4.39 7.52 14.06
N GLN A 112 4.69 6.86 15.15
CA GLN A 112 4.82 7.54 16.44
C GLN A 112 6.29 7.82 16.68
N MET A 113 6.60 9.07 16.99
CA MET A 113 7.96 9.51 17.17
C MET A 113 8.08 10.35 18.43
N MET A 114 9.20 10.20 19.11
CA MET A 114 9.53 11.04 20.24
C MET A 114 10.68 11.96 19.84
N TYR A 115 10.48 13.25 19.99
CA TYR A 115 11.49 14.24 19.68
C TYR A 115 11.74 15.08 20.93
N ASN A 116 13.00 15.10 21.39
CA ASN A 116 13.36 15.77 22.63
C ASN A 116 13.48 17.29 22.50
N GLY A 117 13.49 17.79 21.26
CA GLY A 117 13.65 19.22 21.04
C GLY A 117 15.03 19.74 21.30
N GLU A 118 15.97 18.86 21.60
CA GLU A 118 17.34 19.24 21.98
C GLU A 118 18.33 18.68 20.97
N SER A 119 19.36 19.45 20.69
CA SER A 119 20.49 18.94 19.95
C SER A 119 21.26 17.94 20.83
N PRO A 120 22.02 17.02 20.24
CA PRO A 120 22.82 16.08 21.04
C PRO A 120 23.78 16.78 22.01
N ALA A 121 24.32 17.93 21.61
CA ALA A 121 25.22 18.67 22.48
C ALA A 121 24.53 19.21 23.73
N VAL A 122 23.28 19.67 23.60
CA VAL A 122 22.49 20.13 24.73
C VAL A 122 22.10 18.98 25.63
N ALA A 123 21.71 17.85 25.05
CA ALA A 123 21.37 16.67 25.82
C ALA A 123 22.54 16.16 26.65
N MET A 124 23.75 16.30 26.14
CA MET A 124 24.95 15.85 26.84
C MET A 124 25.29 16.70 28.07
N LYS A 125 24.82 17.92 28.10
CA LYS A 125 25.03 18.78 29.29
C LYS A 125 24.21 18.35 30.49
N ASN A 126 23.12 17.70 30.21
CA ASN A 126 22.20 17.23 31.24
C ASN A 126 22.53 15.83 31.71
#